data_a9895fcf96283d667763547d76425bef
#
_entry.id   a9895fcf96283d667763547d76425bef
#
_cell.length_a   1.000
_cell.length_b   1.000
_cell.length_c   1.000
_cell.angle_alpha   90.00
_cell.angle_beta   90.00
_cell.angle_gamma   90.00
#
_symmetry.space_group_name_H-M   'P 1'
#
loop_
_entity.id
_entity.type
_entity.pdbx_description
1 polymer ?
#
loop_
_entity_poly.entity_id
_entity_poly.type
_entity_poly.pdbx_seq_one_letter_code
_entity_poly.pdbx_strand_id
1 'polypeptide(L)'
;PGPVRARGLRRPRRPGRRAGPARRGPARRRGPRRPARASRRLPARGPAGRRGPGGARPVRGGRARLALVLGPCLQYRLDGRRRRRRGRRHDRQGAPPRGAFASSCPTPRPASPLGADAISVEAHVSNVGWQPAVGNGGTAGTTGQSRAVEAIAAEVSSPVSGGLSYSAHVSGVGWQDEVSGGAVAGTTGQGRAVECVKMRLTGDLSEYYDVWYRAYVQDYGWLGWASDGARAGTTGIGYRVEALQVRILAKGSAAPGPTDGAYRDRPLHPNSVVLNVPCTMQNPELPTGCESVALTNALNYYGFGLGKTVIADAYMPKSSWDFVTAFWGNPHSASNGNCISAPGLTNTANSFLISSGSSLRAYNVTGTGFYDLYSYLEAGHPVIIWSTIGMQNLGSCYATQAYGGRVYRTYTNSHTVVLRGFNRSLGTVYIADSLAGYVSNSAQRIASLYSQRGAQAVVIK
;
A
#
# COMPACT_ATOMS: atom_id res chain seq x y z
N PRO A 1 63.68 33.06 -12.90
CA PRO A 1 63.36 32.28 -11.73
C PRO A 1 63.05 30.87 -12.15
N GLY A 2 63.97 29.99 -11.79
CA GLY A 2 63.96 28.59 -12.24
C GLY A 2 63.38 27.63 -11.19
N PRO A 3 63.18 26.31 -11.53
CA PRO A 3 62.42 25.38 -10.75
C PRO A 3 63.25 24.68 -9.65
N VAL A 4 62.63 24.49 -8.49
CA VAL A 4 63.24 23.75 -7.37
C VAL A 4 62.87 22.26 -7.47
N ARG A 5 63.90 21.41 -7.37
CA ARG A 5 63.84 19.93 -7.43
C ARG A 5 63.19 19.36 -6.16
N ALA A 6 62.30 18.40 -6.35
CA ALA A 6 61.73 17.55 -5.28
C ALA A 6 62.74 16.48 -4.82
N ARG A 7 63.00 16.36 -3.52
CA ARG A 7 63.73 15.27 -2.88
C ARG A 7 62.76 14.13 -2.48
N GLY A 8 63.11 12.92 -2.88
CA GLY A 8 62.33 11.71 -2.58
C GLY A 8 62.40 11.32 -1.09
N LEU A 9 61.26 10.92 -0.56
CA LEU A 9 61.13 10.29 0.75
C LEU A 9 60.99 8.78 0.58
N ARG A 10 61.86 8.05 1.28
CA ARG A 10 61.96 6.58 1.31
C ARG A 10 60.80 5.99 2.10
N ARG A 11 60.21 4.89 1.58
CA ARG A 11 59.22 4.04 2.28
C ARG A 11 59.90 3.21 3.39
N PRO A 12 59.29 3.02 4.57
CA PRO A 12 59.78 2.08 5.59
C PRO A 12 59.35 0.63 5.27
N ARG A 13 60.25 -0.32 5.56
CA ARG A 13 60.13 -1.77 5.37
C ARG A 13 59.15 -2.38 6.41
N ARG A 14 58.32 -3.34 6.02
CA ARG A 14 57.50 -4.18 6.87
C ARG A 14 58.37 -5.14 7.70
N PRO A 15 58.10 -5.38 9.00
CA PRO A 15 58.71 -6.47 9.78
C PRO A 15 57.98 -7.80 9.58
N GLY A 16 58.79 -8.89 9.65
CA GLY A 16 58.37 -10.25 9.31
C GLY A 16 57.42 -10.91 10.29
N ARG A 17 56.66 -11.85 9.77
CA ARG A 17 55.81 -12.78 10.50
C ARG A 17 56.68 -13.75 11.32
N ARG A 18 56.43 -13.82 12.67
CA ARG A 18 56.84 -14.94 13.52
C ARG A 18 55.70 -15.91 13.67
N ALA A 19 55.94 -17.20 13.44
CA ALA A 19 55.06 -18.31 13.72
C ALA A 19 54.94 -18.56 15.24
N GLY A 20 53.73 -18.65 15.73
CA GLY A 20 53.43 -19.07 17.12
C GLY A 20 52.67 -20.40 17.13
N PRO A 21 52.70 -21.18 18.24
CA PRO A 21 52.43 -22.61 18.26
C PRO A 21 50.95 -22.99 18.28
N ALA A 22 50.65 -24.17 17.74
CA ALA A 22 49.35 -24.82 17.68
C ALA A 22 48.71 -25.00 19.07
N ARG A 23 47.48 -24.51 19.25
CA ARG A 23 46.66 -24.84 20.44
C ARG A 23 45.64 -25.95 20.10
N ARG A 24 45.68 -27.01 20.88
CA ARG A 24 44.79 -28.16 20.89
C ARG A 24 43.38 -27.71 21.30
N GLY A 25 42.33 -28.14 20.55
CA GLY A 25 40.93 -27.90 20.88
C GLY A 25 40.42 -28.73 22.04
N PRO A 26 39.46 -28.25 22.83
CA PRO A 26 38.83 -29.02 23.91
C PRO A 26 37.67 -29.89 23.39
N ALA A 27 37.53 -31.04 24.09
CA ALA A 27 36.59 -32.14 23.82
C ALA A 27 35.13 -31.73 23.87
N ARG A 28 34.34 -32.34 22.98
CA ARG A 28 32.85 -32.28 22.96
C ARG A 28 32.29 -32.93 24.23
N ARG A 29 31.61 -32.15 25.08
CA ARG A 29 30.73 -32.71 26.15
C ARG A 29 29.33 -32.93 25.57
N ARG A 30 28.82 -34.16 25.69
CA ARG A 30 27.46 -34.56 25.41
C ARG A 30 26.52 -33.93 26.45
N GLY A 31 25.52 -33.16 26.04
CA GLY A 31 24.44 -32.64 26.88
C GLY A 31 23.29 -33.66 27.05
N PRO A 32 22.48 -33.54 28.10
CA PRO A 32 21.49 -34.54 28.50
C PRO A 32 20.24 -34.49 27.62
N ARG A 33 19.68 -35.71 27.40
CA ARG A 33 18.43 -35.98 26.64
C ARG A 33 17.22 -35.36 27.36
N ARG A 34 16.34 -34.67 26.62
CA ARG A 34 15.04 -34.22 27.10
C ARG A 34 14.06 -35.39 27.17
N PRO A 35 13.16 -35.45 28.18
CA PRO A 35 12.11 -36.44 28.25
C PRO A 35 10.92 -36.07 27.35
N ALA A 36 10.23 -37.10 26.86
CA ALA A 36 9.06 -37.02 25.99
C ALA A 36 7.86 -36.38 26.72
N ARG A 37 7.15 -35.47 26.00
CA ARG A 37 5.89 -34.89 26.45
C ARG A 37 4.73 -35.86 26.15
N ALA A 38 4.07 -36.29 27.21
CA ALA A 38 2.81 -37.01 27.13
C ALA A 38 1.67 -36.10 26.68
N SER A 39 0.93 -36.54 25.65
CA SER A 39 -0.28 -35.92 25.17
C SER A 39 -1.44 -36.16 26.13
N ARG A 40 -1.97 -35.13 26.78
CA ARG A 40 -3.26 -35.20 27.47
C ARG A 40 -4.39 -34.78 26.51
N ARG A 41 -5.26 -35.71 26.20
CA ARG A 41 -6.58 -35.49 25.59
C ARG A 41 -7.51 -34.84 26.61
N LEU A 42 -8.21 -33.79 26.22
CA LEU A 42 -9.37 -33.24 26.93
C LEU A 42 -10.66 -33.79 26.34
N PRO A 43 -11.69 -34.01 27.14
CA PRO A 43 -12.94 -34.64 26.69
C PRO A 43 -13.89 -33.64 26.05
N ALA A 44 -14.66 -34.14 25.08
CA ALA A 44 -15.78 -33.46 24.44
C ALA A 44 -16.92 -33.17 25.42
N ARG A 45 -17.52 -31.99 25.36
CA ARG A 45 -18.83 -31.69 25.94
C ARG A 45 -19.86 -31.54 24.82
N GLY A 46 -20.92 -32.31 24.91
CA GLY A 46 -22.08 -32.34 24.05
C GLY A 46 -23.09 -31.23 24.35
N PRO A 47 -24.22 -31.18 23.61
CA PRO A 47 -25.04 -29.99 23.43
C PRO A 47 -26.26 -29.94 24.35
N ALA A 48 -26.67 -28.72 24.73
CA ALA A 48 -28.00 -28.38 25.22
C ALA A 48 -28.25 -26.91 24.82
N GLY A 49 -29.38 -26.47 24.38
CA GLY A 49 -30.77 -26.86 24.45
C GLY A 49 -31.60 -25.73 23.81
N ARG A 50 -32.64 -26.09 23.11
CA ARG A 50 -33.64 -25.24 22.45
C ARG A 50 -34.33 -24.26 23.36
N ARG A 51 -34.63 -23.03 22.87
CA ARG A 51 -35.90 -22.31 23.08
C ARG A 51 -36.13 -21.30 21.94
N GLY A 52 -37.21 -21.44 21.18
CA GLY A 52 -37.88 -20.37 20.44
C GLY A 52 -39.15 -19.99 21.22
N PRO A 53 -40.13 -19.28 20.64
CA PRO A 53 -40.16 -18.41 19.44
C PRO A 53 -40.74 -17.02 19.75
N GLY A 54 -40.52 -16.05 18.86
CA GLY A 54 -41.17 -14.75 18.89
C GLY A 54 -41.47 -14.23 17.50
N GLY A 55 -42.73 -14.16 17.13
CA GLY A 55 -43.24 -13.86 15.83
C GLY A 55 -43.04 -12.41 15.38
N ALA A 56 -42.84 -12.21 14.09
CA ALA A 56 -43.00 -10.92 13.44
C ALA A 56 -43.94 -11.04 12.23
N ARG A 57 -44.86 -10.13 12.15
CA ARG A 57 -45.90 -10.00 11.13
C ARG A 57 -45.35 -9.54 9.79
N PRO A 58 -46.02 -9.83 8.66
CA PRO A 58 -45.59 -9.48 7.32
C PRO A 58 -45.93 -8.03 6.94
N VAL A 59 -44.98 -7.37 6.29
CA VAL A 59 -45.17 -6.07 5.60
C VAL A 59 -45.49 -6.31 4.16
N ARG A 60 -46.54 -5.68 3.68
CA ARG A 60 -47.16 -5.76 2.36
C ARG A 60 -46.25 -5.30 1.24
N GLY A 61 -46.41 -5.98 0.12
CA GLY A 61 -45.69 -5.74 -1.12
C GLY A 61 -45.83 -4.35 -1.75
N GLY A 62 -44.72 -3.84 -2.20
CA GLY A 62 -44.60 -2.72 -3.12
C GLY A 62 -44.29 -3.24 -4.51
N ARG A 63 -45.16 -2.95 -5.46
CA ARG A 63 -44.98 -3.28 -6.89
C ARG A 63 -43.76 -2.53 -7.42
N ALA A 64 -42.73 -3.24 -7.84
CA ALA A 64 -41.63 -2.72 -8.63
C ALA A 64 -42.15 -2.40 -10.05
N ARG A 65 -42.13 -1.13 -10.43
CA ARG A 65 -42.31 -0.71 -11.83
C ARG A 65 -41.01 -0.99 -12.58
N LEU A 66 -41.10 -1.84 -13.57
CA LEU A 66 -40.06 -2.04 -14.58
C LEU A 66 -39.92 -0.73 -15.37
N ALA A 67 -38.85 -0.02 -15.23
CA ALA A 67 -38.48 1.08 -16.13
C ALA A 67 -37.70 0.47 -17.30
N LEU A 68 -38.37 0.41 -18.46
CA LEU A 68 -37.70 0.10 -19.72
C LEU A 68 -36.84 1.31 -20.09
N VAL A 69 -35.54 1.17 -20.04
CA VAL A 69 -34.60 2.14 -20.61
C VAL A 69 -34.56 1.91 -22.12
N LEU A 70 -35.28 2.71 -22.87
CA LEU A 70 -35.18 2.75 -24.33
C LEU A 70 -33.97 3.60 -24.70
N GLY A 71 -33.07 3.03 -25.49
CA GLY A 71 -31.84 3.66 -25.97
C GLY A 71 -32.11 4.79 -27.01
N PRO A 72 -31.03 5.47 -27.48
CA PRO A 72 -31.09 6.79 -28.11
C PRO A 72 -31.71 6.89 -29.50
N CYS A 73 -32.40 5.91 -30.02
CA CYS A 73 -33.03 5.96 -31.38
C CYS A 73 -34.40 6.62 -31.44
N LEU A 74 -34.96 7.18 -30.39
CA LEU A 74 -36.35 7.74 -30.38
C LEU A 74 -36.40 9.27 -30.31
N GLN A 75 -35.31 9.99 -30.51
CA GLN A 75 -35.29 11.45 -30.32
C GLN A 75 -35.39 12.29 -31.61
N TYR A 76 -35.65 11.67 -32.77
CA TYR A 76 -35.72 12.40 -34.06
C TYR A 76 -37.12 12.45 -34.68
N ARG A 77 -38.19 12.45 -33.92
CA ARG A 77 -39.56 12.46 -34.51
C ARG A 77 -40.57 13.43 -33.87
N LEU A 78 -40.17 14.55 -33.30
CA LEU A 78 -41.14 15.55 -32.81
C LEU A 78 -40.77 17.02 -33.07
N ASP A 79 -40.17 17.35 -34.23
CA ASP A 79 -40.07 18.76 -34.63
C ASP A 79 -40.45 18.92 -36.11
N GLY A 80 -41.74 18.97 -36.37
CA GLY A 80 -42.27 19.16 -37.73
C GLY A 80 -43.73 19.58 -37.76
N ARG A 81 -44.15 20.58 -37.00
CA ARG A 81 -45.37 21.31 -37.27
C ARG A 81 -45.27 22.77 -36.80
N ARG A 82 -45.10 23.67 -37.79
CA ARG A 82 -45.85 24.91 -38.02
C ARG A 82 -44.99 25.90 -38.76
N ARG A 83 -45.27 26.08 -40.08
CA ARG A 83 -45.55 27.41 -40.65
C ARG A 83 -46.07 27.26 -42.08
N ARG A 84 -47.34 27.62 -42.25
CA ARG A 84 -47.96 27.90 -43.58
C ARG A 84 -47.42 29.25 -44.01
N ARG A 85 -47.08 29.39 -45.33
CA ARG A 85 -47.60 30.42 -46.22
C ARG A 85 -47.06 30.25 -47.64
N ARG A 86 -48.08 30.07 -48.56
CA ARG A 86 -48.31 30.66 -49.91
C ARG A 86 -47.18 30.66 -50.94
N GLY A 87 -47.38 29.89 -51.99
CA GLY A 87 -47.62 30.51 -53.32
C GLY A 87 -46.50 30.30 -54.33
N ARG A 88 -46.66 29.44 -55.27
CA ARG A 88 -46.77 29.63 -56.71
C ARG A 88 -46.51 28.35 -57.49
N ARG A 89 -47.33 28.09 -58.43
CA ARG A 89 -47.27 27.04 -59.46
C ARG A 89 -46.03 27.25 -60.32
N HIS A 90 -45.33 26.18 -60.71
CA HIS A 90 -45.05 25.89 -62.15
C HIS A 90 -44.41 24.49 -62.28
N ASP A 91 -44.99 23.77 -63.16
CA ASP A 91 -44.57 22.77 -64.14
C ASP A 91 -43.86 21.47 -63.77
N ARG A 92 -44.47 20.47 -64.32
CA ARG A 92 -44.15 19.06 -64.44
C ARG A 92 -42.78 18.83 -65.07
N GLN A 93 -41.91 18.02 -64.41
CA GLN A 93 -41.07 17.06 -65.12
C GLN A 93 -40.81 15.87 -64.18
N GLY A 94 -40.83 14.68 -64.78
CA GLY A 94 -40.91 13.41 -64.09
C GLY A 94 -39.78 13.13 -63.03
N ALA A 95 -40.24 12.72 -61.87
CA ALA A 95 -39.37 12.19 -60.85
C ALA A 95 -39.04 10.71 -61.17
N PRO A 96 -37.76 10.28 -61.04
CA PRO A 96 -37.42 8.86 -61.10
C PRO A 96 -37.99 8.11 -59.90
N PRO A 97 -38.25 6.79 -60.01
CA PRO A 97 -38.81 6.02 -58.91
C PRO A 97 -37.90 6.07 -57.71
N ARG A 98 -38.41 6.46 -56.55
CA ARG A 98 -37.75 6.39 -55.27
C ARG A 98 -37.58 4.92 -54.90
N GLY A 99 -36.39 4.38 -55.16
CA GLY A 99 -35.96 3.15 -54.54
C GLY A 99 -35.96 3.34 -53.04
N ALA A 100 -36.83 2.61 -52.34
CA ALA A 100 -36.82 2.53 -50.87
C ALA A 100 -35.54 1.83 -50.46
N PHE A 101 -34.48 2.59 -50.16
CA PHE A 101 -33.40 2.06 -49.34
C PHE A 101 -33.98 1.93 -47.92
N ALA A 102 -34.56 0.77 -47.62
CA ALA A 102 -34.72 0.33 -46.27
C ALA A 102 -33.30 0.08 -45.71
N SER A 103 -32.69 1.09 -45.07
CA SER A 103 -31.57 0.83 -44.19
C SER A 103 -32.10 0.02 -43.01
N SER A 104 -32.07 -1.29 -43.15
CA SER A 104 -32.19 -2.18 -42.00
C SER A 104 -31.02 -1.87 -41.07
N CYS A 105 -31.28 -1.09 -40.02
CA CYS A 105 -30.40 -1.05 -38.88
C CYS A 105 -30.28 -2.50 -38.38
N PRO A 106 -29.13 -3.14 -38.43
CA PRO A 106 -29.02 -4.50 -37.94
C PRO A 106 -29.38 -4.47 -36.45
N THR A 107 -30.45 -5.13 -36.07
CA THR A 107 -30.75 -5.41 -34.66
C THR A 107 -29.57 -6.15 -34.11
N PRO A 108 -28.93 -5.65 -33.00
CA PRO A 108 -27.81 -6.35 -32.42
C PRO A 108 -28.27 -7.75 -32.03
N ARG A 109 -27.66 -8.76 -32.65
CA ARG A 109 -27.85 -10.17 -32.27
C ARG A 109 -27.42 -10.33 -30.83
N PRO A 110 -28.25 -10.84 -29.92
CA PRO A 110 -27.81 -11.08 -28.55
C PRO A 110 -26.59 -12.01 -28.61
N ALA A 111 -25.46 -11.55 -28.04
CA ALA A 111 -24.23 -12.32 -28.01
C ALA A 111 -24.45 -13.56 -27.11
N SER A 112 -24.37 -14.75 -27.69
CA SER A 112 -24.32 -15.98 -26.89
C SER A 112 -23.01 -15.97 -26.11
N PRO A 113 -22.99 -16.44 -24.85
CA PRO A 113 -21.74 -16.57 -24.09
C PRO A 113 -20.74 -17.39 -24.89
N LEU A 114 -19.49 -16.91 -24.99
CA LEU A 114 -18.41 -17.71 -25.57
C LEU A 114 -18.04 -18.83 -24.61
N GLY A 115 -17.73 -20.03 -25.14
CA GLY A 115 -17.34 -21.18 -24.37
C GLY A 115 -16.03 -20.99 -23.58
N ALA A 116 -15.70 -21.96 -22.74
CA ALA A 116 -14.46 -21.97 -21.97
C ALA A 116 -13.21 -21.89 -22.89
N ASP A 117 -13.28 -22.50 -24.05
CA ASP A 117 -12.16 -22.60 -25.00
C ASP A 117 -12.11 -21.44 -26.02
N ALA A 118 -12.96 -20.42 -25.85
CA ALA A 118 -13.00 -19.27 -26.75
C ALA A 118 -11.74 -18.39 -26.70
N ILE A 119 -10.96 -18.49 -25.65
CA ILE A 119 -9.67 -17.85 -25.51
C ILE A 119 -8.65 -18.88 -24.99
N SER A 120 -7.44 -18.82 -25.53
CA SER A 120 -6.25 -19.51 -25.08
C SER A 120 -5.24 -18.48 -24.59
N VAL A 121 -4.74 -18.63 -23.36
CA VAL A 121 -3.73 -17.73 -22.78
C VAL A 121 -2.59 -18.58 -22.23
N GLU A 122 -1.37 -18.29 -22.68
CA GLU A 122 -0.13 -18.90 -22.22
C GLU A 122 0.75 -17.86 -21.52
N ALA A 123 1.50 -18.29 -20.51
CA ALA A 123 2.50 -17.48 -19.84
C ALA A 123 3.87 -18.18 -19.87
N HIS A 124 4.90 -17.44 -20.27
CA HIS A 124 6.30 -17.82 -20.05
C HIS A 124 6.71 -17.35 -18.66
N VAL A 125 7.02 -18.31 -17.79
CA VAL A 125 7.36 -18.05 -16.39
C VAL A 125 8.86 -18.23 -16.17
N SER A 126 9.45 -17.30 -15.46
CA SER A 126 10.88 -17.30 -15.11
C SER A 126 11.32 -18.63 -14.47
N ASN A 127 12.38 -19.23 -15.01
CA ASN A 127 12.94 -20.52 -14.61
C ASN A 127 11.96 -21.73 -14.75
N VAL A 128 10.87 -21.58 -15.51
CA VAL A 128 9.90 -22.65 -15.81
C VAL A 128 9.72 -22.81 -17.32
N GLY A 129 9.64 -21.69 -18.05
CA GLY A 129 9.33 -21.66 -19.48
C GLY A 129 7.83 -21.46 -19.72
N TRP A 130 7.38 -21.79 -20.96
CA TRP A 130 5.99 -21.72 -21.34
C TRP A 130 5.17 -22.76 -20.57
N GLN A 131 4.07 -22.29 -19.98
CA GLN A 131 3.12 -23.15 -19.31
C GLN A 131 1.99 -23.52 -20.28
N PRO A 132 1.27 -24.64 -20.01
CA PRO A 132 0.10 -25.02 -20.79
C PRO A 132 -0.91 -23.87 -20.87
N ALA A 133 -1.55 -23.75 -22.04
CA ALA A 133 -2.60 -22.78 -22.29
C ALA A 133 -3.78 -22.95 -21.32
N VAL A 134 -4.36 -21.83 -20.89
CA VAL A 134 -5.57 -21.82 -20.08
C VAL A 134 -6.70 -21.11 -20.83
N GLY A 135 -7.93 -21.56 -20.61
CA GLY A 135 -9.12 -21.00 -21.22
C GLY A 135 -9.70 -19.79 -20.47
N ASN A 136 -10.94 -19.45 -20.82
CA ASN A 136 -11.68 -18.30 -20.34
C ASN A 136 -11.82 -18.26 -18.80
N GLY A 137 -11.09 -17.37 -18.15
CA GLY A 137 -11.04 -17.24 -16.70
C GLY A 137 -10.00 -18.12 -15.99
N GLY A 138 -9.24 -18.93 -16.73
CA GLY A 138 -8.11 -19.69 -16.21
C GLY A 138 -6.97 -18.76 -15.76
N THR A 139 -6.07 -19.31 -14.94
CA THR A 139 -4.89 -18.57 -14.45
C THR A 139 -3.66 -18.98 -15.24
N ALA A 140 -3.10 -18.07 -16.04
CA ALA A 140 -1.82 -18.21 -16.71
C ALA A 140 -0.71 -17.65 -15.82
N GLY A 141 0.33 -18.43 -15.54
CA GLY A 141 1.39 -18.07 -14.60
C GLY A 141 1.28 -18.78 -13.26
N THR A 142 1.94 -18.23 -12.24
CA THR A 142 1.99 -18.83 -10.88
C THR A 142 1.65 -17.78 -9.82
N THR A 143 0.97 -18.20 -8.75
CA THR A 143 0.71 -17.34 -7.58
C THR A 143 1.48 -17.82 -6.36
N GLY A 144 2.05 -16.88 -5.58
CA GLY A 144 2.75 -17.21 -4.32
C GLY A 144 4.09 -17.95 -4.49
N GLN A 145 4.63 -18.04 -5.70
CA GLN A 145 5.91 -18.68 -5.99
C GLN A 145 7.05 -17.69 -6.25
N SER A 146 6.74 -16.40 -6.19
CA SER A 146 7.71 -15.32 -6.46
C SER A 146 8.39 -15.43 -7.85
N ARG A 147 7.67 -15.94 -8.86
CA ARG A 147 8.17 -16.12 -10.22
C ARG A 147 7.53 -15.10 -11.16
N ALA A 148 8.35 -14.45 -11.97
CA ALA A 148 7.88 -13.48 -12.94
C ALA A 148 7.24 -14.17 -14.16
N VAL A 149 6.17 -13.61 -14.67
CA VAL A 149 5.78 -13.78 -16.07
C VAL A 149 6.73 -12.90 -16.89
N GLU A 150 7.41 -13.50 -17.86
CA GLU A 150 8.37 -12.82 -18.74
C GLU A 150 7.77 -12.52 -20.12
N ALA A 151 6.80 -13.34 -20.55
CA ALA A 151 6.04 -13.15 -21.78
C ALA A 151 4.66 -13.80 -21.67
N ILE A 152 3.75 -13.35 -22.53
CA ILE A 152 2.42 -13.90 -22.72
C ILE A 152 2.16 -14.14 -24.21
N ALA A 153 1.35 -15.16 -24.52
CA ALA A 153 0.73 -15.34 -25.81
C ALA A 153 -0.77 -15.60 -25.60
N ALA A 154 -1.61 -14.99 -26.42
CA ALA A 154 -3.06 -15.11 -26.26
C ALA A 154 -3.77 -15.10 -27.61
N GLU A 155 -4.74 -16.00 -27.80
CA GLU A 155 -5.49 -16.12 -29.02
C GLU A 155 -6.99 -16.32 -28.71
N VAL A 156 -7.86 -15.74 -29.53
CA VAL A 156 -9.31 -15.90 -29.45
C VAL A 156 -9.80 -16.75 -30.62
N SER A 157 -10.56 -17.79 -30.30
CA SER A 157 -11.31 -18.60 -31.26
C SER A 157 -12.80 -18.28 -31.15
N SER A 158 -13.37 -17.68 -32.22
CA SER A 158 -14.76 -17.24 -32.23
C SER A 158 -15.34 -17.39 -33.64
N PRO A 159 -16.66 -17.71 -33.76
CA PRO A 159 -17.35 -17.64 -35.03
C PRO A 159 -17.63 -16.20 -35.51
N VAL A 160 -17.42 -15.20 -34.65
CA VAL A 160 -17.53 -13.77 -34.97
C VAL A 160 -16.17 -13.28 -35.44
N SER A 161 -16.15 -12.49 -36.51
CA SER A 161 -14.91 -11.95 -37.08
C SER A 161 -14.23 -10.99 -36.11
N GLY A 162 -12.88 -11.03 -36.07
CA GLY A 162 -12.08 -10.23 -35.16
C GLY A 162 -11.05 -11.07 -34.41
N GLY A 163 -10.48 -10.50 -33.36
CA GLY A 163 -9.45 -11.14 -32.56
C GLY A 163 -9.12 -10.38 -31.27
N LEU A 164 -8.01 -10.73 -30.65
CA LEU A 164 -7.46 -10.10 -29.47
C LEU A 164 -6.15 -9.40 -29.85
N SER A 165 -6.08 -8.08 -29.58
CA SER A 165 -4.84 -7.30 -29.64
C SER A 165 -4.37 -7.05 -28.21
N TYR A 166 -3.08 -7.20 -27.94
CA TYR A 166 -2.51 -7.02 -26.61
C TYR A 166 -1.06 -6.56 -26.66
N SER A 167 -0.61 -5.92 -25.58
CA SER A 167 0.76 -5.50 -25.38
C SER A 167 1.20 -5.68 -23.94
N ALA A 168 2.52 -5.82 -23.73
CA ALA A 168 3.16 -5.92 -22.43
C ALA A 168 4.07 -4.72 -22.16
N HIS A 169 4.07 -4.24 -20.92
CA HIS A 169 5.11 -3.39 -20.36
C HIS A 169 6.16 -4.28 -19.72
N VAL A 170 7.40 -4.20 -20.21
CA VAL A 170 8.50 -5.05 -19.76
C VAL A 170 9.50 -4.24 -18.95
N SER A 171 9.95 -4.79 -17.85
CA SER A 171 10.92 -4.17 -16.94
C SER A 171 12.21 -3.76 -17.67
N GLY A 172 12.56 -2.47 -17.55
CA GLY A 172 13.73 -1.89 -18.21
C GLY A 172 13.63 -1.72 -19.73
N VAL A 173 12.46 -2.01 -20.34
CA VAL A 173 12.17 -1.81 -21.77
C VAL A 173 11.03 -0.81 -21.98
N GLY A 174 9.96 -0.93 -21.18
CA GLY A 174 8.73 -0.15 -21.35
C GLY A 174 7.65 -0.91 -22.14
N TRP A 175 6.69 -0.16 -22.68
CA TRP A 175 5.62 -0.73 -23.52
C TRP A 175 6.18 -1.22 -24.85
N GLN A 176 5.85 -2.46 -25.18
CA GLN A 176 6.10 -3.03 -26.48
C GLN A 176 4.92 -2.72 -27.44
N ASP A 177 5.15 -2.93 -28.74
CA ASP A 177 4.10 -2.81 -29.75
C ASP A 177 2.99 -3.83 -29.49
N GLU A 178 1.77 -3.50 -29.94
CA GLU A 178 0.63 -4.41 -29.87
C GLU A 178 0.83 -5.59 -30.83
N VAL A 179 0.51 -6.77 -30.34
CA VAL A 179 0.51 -8.02 -31.08
C VAL A 179 -0.86 -8.70 -31.03
N SER A 180 -1.09 -9.71 -31.90
CA SER A 180 -2.34 -10.46 -31.97
C SER A 180 -2.10 -11.89 -32.46
N GLY A 181 -3.16 -12.72 -32.46
CA GLY A 181 -3.14 -14.06 -33.06
C GLY A 181 -2.11 -15.00 -32.43
N GLY A 182 -1.99 -15.00 -31.13
CA GLY A 182 -1.02 -15.85 -30.41
C GLY A 182 0.43 -15.37 -30.43
N ALA A 183 0.72 -14.22 -31.04
CA ALA A 183 2.09 -13.68 -31.06
C ALA A 183 2.57 -13.29 -29.66
N VAL A 184 3.87 -13.42 -29.40
CA VAL A 184 4.46 -13.20 -28.08
C VAL A 184 4.54 -11.71 -27.73
N ALA A 185 3.97 -11.30 -26.61
CA ALA A 185 4.20 -10.01 -25.95
C ALA A 185 5.04 -10.24 -24.69
N GLY A 186 6.18 -9.55 -24.59
CA GLY A 186 7.16 -9.76 -23.53
C GLY A 186 8.51 -10.19 -24.09
N THR A 187 9.34 -10.82 -23.26
CA THR A 187 10.64 -11.36 -23.65
C THR A 187 10.83 -12.75 -23.06
N THR A 188 11.55 -13.63 -23.77
CA THR A 188 11.91 -14.97 -23.26
C THR A 188 13.41 -15.07 -23.08
N GLY A 189 13.89 -15.70 -21.99
CA GLY A 189 15.30 -15.95 -21.74
C GLY A 189 16.15 -14.70 -21.44
N GLN A 190 15.53 -13.54 -21.18
CA GLN A 190 16.23 -12.30 -20.87
C GLN A 190 16.15 -11.91 -19.38
N GLY A 191 15.44 -12.69 -18.57
CA GLY A 191 15.24 -12.38 -17.14
C GLY A 191 14.48 -11.08 -16.90
N ARG A 192 13.63 -10.64 -17.85
CA ARG A 192 12.86 -9.41 -17.78
C ARG A 192 11.39 -9.70 -17.52
N ALA A 193 10.89 -9.17 -16.42
CA ALA A 193 9.51 -9.37 -16.04
C ALA A 193 8.54 -8.51 -16.86
N VAL A 194 7.37 -9.05 -17.17
CA VAL A 194 6.19 -8.26 -17.50
C VAL A 194 5.72 -7.56 -16.22
N GLU A 195 5.46 -6.26 -16.30
CA GLU A 195 4.98 -5.44 -15.19
C GLU A 195 3.51 -5.04 -15.40
N CYS A 196 3.06 -4.88 -16.64
CA CYS A 196 1.70 -4.49 -16.99
C CYS A 196 1.28 -5.06 -18.33
N VAL A 197 -0.01 -5.26 -18.51
CA VAL A 197 -0.60 -5.67 -19.79
C VAL A 197 -1.76 -4.76 -20.17
N LYS A 198 -2.04 -4.68 -21.48
CA LYS A 198 -3.26 -4.14 -22.08
C LYS A 198 -3.80 -5.15 -23.06
N MET A 199 -5.11 -5.31 -23.12
CA MET A 199 -5.78 -6.22 -24.07
C MET A 199 -7.05 -5.58 -24.58
N ARG A 200 -7.38 -5.74 -25.87
CA ARG A 200 -8.63 -5.27 -26.44
C ARG A 200 -9.09 -6.23 -27.54
N LEU A 201 -10.38 -6.38 -27.68
CA LEU A 201 -10.96 -7.09 -28.82
C LEU A 201 -10.91 -6.20 -30.06
N THR A 202 -10.88 -6.82 -31.23
CA THR A 202 -10.83 -6.14 -32.55
C THR A 202 -11.89 -6.72 -33.47
N GLY A 203 -12.22 -5.97 -34.54
CA GLY A 203 -13.25 -6.36 -35.51
C GLY A 203 -14.65 -6.45 -34.89
N ASP A 204 -15.54 -7.20 -35.55
CA ASP A 204 -16.93 -7.37 -35.10
C ASP A 204 -17.01 -8.00 -33.71
N LEU A 205 -15.99 -8.74 -33.29
CA LEU A 205 -15.93 -9.34 -31.96
C LEU A 205 -16.06 -8.29 -30.85
N SER A 206 -15.49 -7.11 -31.04
CA SER A 206 -15.55 -5.99 -30.08
C SER A 206 -16.95 -5.36 -29.93
N GLU A 207 -17.83 -5.57 -30.92
CA GLU A 207 -19.21 -5.07 -30.88
C GLU A 207 -20.12 -5.97 -30.01
N TYR A 208 -19.76 -7.25 -29.86
CA TYR A 208 -20.60 -8.24 -29.16
C TYR A 208 -20.03 -8.67 -27.81
N TYR A 209 -18.73 -8.41 -27.54
CA TYR A 209 -18.05 -8.88 -26.34
C TYR A 209 -17.14 -7.81 -25.75
N ASP A 210 -16.87 -7.93 -24.46
CA ASP A 210 -15.85 -7.19 -23.71
C ASP A 210 -14.76 -8.18 -23.26
N VAL A 211 -13.50 -7.76 -23.32
CA VAL A 211 -12.40 -8.52 -22.71
C VAL A 211 -12.05 -7.92 -21.35
N TRP A 212 -12.15 -8.74 -20.32
CA TRP A 212 -11.77 -8.46 -18.95
C TRP A 212 -10.51 -9.20 -18.59
N TYR A 213 -9.57 -8.53 -17.91
CA TYR A 213 -8.33 -9.15 -17.48
C TYR A 213 -7.82 -8.52 -16.20
N ARG A 214 -7.05 -9.31 -15.41
CA ARG A 214 -6.40 -8.85 -14.20
C ARG A 214 -5.05 -9.49 -14.03
N ALA A 215 -4.15 -8.82 -13.28
CA ALA A 215 -2.82 -9.30 -12.97
C ALA A 215 -2.70 -9.67 -11.48
N TYR A 216 -2.00 -10.76 -11.21
CA TYR A 216 -1.43 -11.05 -9.90
C TYR A 216 -0.03 -10.45 -9.86
N VAL A 217 0.17 -9.47 -8.99
CA VAL A 217 1.40 -8.67 -8.95
C VAL A 217 2.12 -8.92 -7.64
N GLN A 218 3.44 -8.97 -7.71
CA GLN A 218 4.32 -9.06 -6.54
C GLN A 218 3.85 -8.13 -5.44
N ASP A 219 3.80 -8.60 -4.20
CA ASP A 219 3.43 -7.90 -2.97
C ASP A 219 1.99 -7.37 -2.92
N TYR A 220 1.31 -7.20 -4.06
CA TYR A 220 -0.10 -6.78 -4.13
C TYR A 220 -1.09 -7.95 -4.17
N GLY A 221 -0.69 -9.09 -4.73
CA GLY A 221 -1.63 -10.16 -5.05
C GLY A 221 -2.50 -9.83 -6.27
N TRP A 222 -3.74 -10.34 -6.33
CA TRP A 222 -4.66 -10.01 -7.41
C TRP A 222 -5.09 -8.56 -7.35
N LEU A 223 -4.84 -7.82 -8.43
CA LEU A 223 -5.39 -6.50 -8.67
C LEU A 223 -6.84 -6.57 -9.15
N GLY A 224 -7.49 -5.40 -9.26
CA GLY A 224 -8.81 -5.30 -9.85
C GLY A 224 -8.85 -5.72 -11.33
N TRP A 225 -10.07 -5.89 -11.89
CA TRP A 225 -10.27 -6.19 -13.29
C TRP A 225 -10.19 -4.92 -14.15
N ALA A 226 -9.41 -4.99 -15.20
CA ALA A 226 -9.36 -4.02 -16.30
C ALA A 226 -10.11 -4.56 -17.51
N SER A 227 -10.55 -3.69 -18.42
CA SER A 227 -11.17 -4.07 -19.69
C SER A 227 -10.69 -3.21 -20.85
N ASP A 228 -10.81 -3.75 -22.04
CA ASP A 228 -10.80 -3.04 -23.33
C ASP A 228 -9.70 -1.99 -23.48
N GLY A 229 -8.45 -2.39 -23.30
CA GLY A 229 -7.27 -1.56 -23.45
C GLY A 229 -6.81 -0.82 -22.18
N ALA A 230 -7.55 -0.93 -21.07
CA ALA A 230 -7.10 -0.39 -19.78
C ALA A 230 -5.87 -1.14 -19.25
N ARG A 231 -5.09 -0.51 -18.37
CA ARG A 231 -3.88 -1.11 -17.80
C ARG A 231 -4.23 -2.10 -16.69
N ALA A 232 -3.61 -3.30 -16.71
CA ALA A 232 -3.62 -4.25 -15.60
C ALA A 232 -2.20 -4.57 -15.17
N GLY A 233 -1.83 -4.20 -13.94
CA GLY A 233 -0.46 -4.37 -13.43
C GLY A 233 0.15 -3.09 -12.88
N THR A 234 1.45 -2.94 -13.03
CA THR A 234 2.22 -1.77 -12.55
C THR A 234 3.13 -1.24 -13.67
N THR A 235 3.61 0.00 -13.57
CA THR A 235 4.68 0.49 -14.42
C THR A 235 5.64 1.38 -13.64
N GLY A 236 6.94 1.25 -13.92
CA GLY A 236 7.98 2.14 -13.38
C GLY A 236 8.31 1.96 -11.89
N ILE A 237 7.77 0.95 -11.25
CA ILE A 237 7.99 0.67 -9.82
C ILE A 237 8.65 -0.69 -9.57
N GLY A 238 8.94 -1.46 -10.64
CA GLY A 238 9.71 -2.70 -10.57
C GLY A 238 8.97 -3.90 -9.98
N TYR A 239 7.64 -3.86 -9.87
CA TYR A 239 6.84 -5.00 -9.42
C TYR A 239 6.41 -5.86 -10.62
N ARG A 240 6.81 -7.14 -10.58
CA ARG A 240 6.51 -8.11 -11.63
C ARG A 240 5.08 -8.62 -11.56
N VAL A 241 4.52 -8.91 -12.71
CA VAL A 241 3.35 -9.79 -12.84
C VAL A 241 3.81 -11.23 -12.61
N GLU A 242 3.09 -12.00 -11.83
CA GLU A 242 3.34 -13.41 -11.53
C GLU A 242 2.28 -14.32 -12.16
N ALA A 243 1.04 -13.82 -12.37
CA ALA A 243 -0.03 -14.49 -13.08
C ALA A 243 -1.02 -13.53 -13.71
N LEU A 244 -1.79 -14.02 -14.66
CA LEU A 244 -2.87 -13.31 -15.35
C LEU A 244 -4.14 -14.15 -15.37
N GLN A 245 -5.29 -13.49 -15.36
CA GLN A 245 -6.58 -14.06 -15.73
C GLN A 245 -7.21 -13.19 -16.81
N VAL A 246 -7.81 -13.84 -17.82
CA VAL A 246 -8.50 -13.16 -18.90
C VAL A 246 -9.90 -13.77 -19.06
N ARG A 247 -10.91 -12.92 -19.26
CA ARG A 247 -12.29 -13.33 -19.52
C ARG A 247 -12.88 -12.54 -20.68
N ILE A 248 -13.55 -13.26 -21.58
CA ILE A 248 -14.38 -12.66 -22.62
C ILE A 248 -15.83 -12.87 -22.20
N LEU A 249 -16.57 -11.77 -22.05
CA LEU A 249 -17.96 -11.75 -21.64
C LEU A 249 -18.82 -11.05 -22.70
N ALA A 250 -20.12 -11.34 -22.72
CA ALA A 250 -21.04 -10.61 -23.60
C ALA A 250 -20.99 -9.12 -23.31
N LYS A 251 -21.09 -8.31 -24.37
CA LYS A 251 -21.01 -6.83 -24.32
C LYS A 251 -21.94 -6.26 -23.27
N GLY A 252 -21.40 -5.40 -22.42
CA GLY A 252 -22.13 -4.75 -21.34
C GLY A 252 -22.44 -5.65 -20.13
N SER A 253 -21.88 -6.85 -20.06
CA SER A 253 -21.96 -7.71 -18.87
C SER A 253 -21.25 -7.04 -17.68
N ALA A 254 -21.71 -7.36 -16.46
CA ALA A 254 -21.02 -6.91 -15.25
C ALA A 254 -19.58 -7.44 -15.22
N ALA A 255 -18.67 -6.63 -14.68
CA ALA A 255 -17.29 -7.03 -14.46
C ALA A 255 -17.20 -8.34 -13.64
N PRO A 256 -16.21 -9.22 -13.89
CA PRO A 256 -16.07 -10.48 -13.16
C PRO A 256 -15.78 -10.35 -11.66
N GLY A 257 -15.53 -9.14 -11.20
CA GLY A 257 -15.23 -8.81 -9.81
C GLY A 257 -14.84 -7.34 -9.64
N PRO A 258 -14.26 -6.94 -8.51
CA PRO A 258 -13.86 -5.55 -8.26
C PRO A 258 -12.94 -5.02 -9.36
N THR A 259 -13.17 -3.78 -9.80
CA THR A 259 -12.38 -3.11 -10.84
C THR A 259 -11.39 -2.09 -10.26
N ASP A 260 -11.56 -1.70 -9.00
CA ASP A 260 -10.70 -0.73 -8.35
C ASP A 260 -9.26 -1.22 -8.29
N GLY A 261 -8.34 -0.32 -8.69
CA GLY A 261 -6.92 -0.60 -8.59
C GLY A 261 -6.40 -1.69 -9.52
N ALA A 262 -7.00 -1.86 -10.69
CA ALA A 262 -6.47 -2.73 -11.76
C ALA A 262 -5.03 -2.34 -12.16
N TYR A 263 -4.68 -1.07 -12.00
CA TYR A 263 -3.36 -0.52 -12.27
C TYR A 263 -2.82 0.23 -11.04
N ARG A 264 -1.50 0.11 -10.79
CA ARG A 264 -0.78 0.80 -9.72
C ARG A 264 0.49 1.45 -10.28
N ASP A 265 0.72 2.70 -9.91
CA ASP A 265 1.90 3.49 -10.26
C ASP A 265 2.78 3.83 -9.04
N ARG A 266 2.37 3.39 -7.86
CA ARG A 266 3.09 3.59 -6.60
C ARG A 266 3.34 2.25 -5.92
N PRO A 267 4.53 2.03 -5.33
CA PRO A 267 4.81 0.80 -4.60
C PRO A 267 3.90 0.67 -3.36
N LEU A 268 3.49 -0.55 -3.04
CA LEU A 268 2.76 -0.85 -1.81
C LEU A 268 3.59 -0.46 -0.58
N HIS A 269 4.89 -0.79 -0.64
CA HIS A 269 5.87 -0.42 0.38
C HIS A 269 7.00 0.39 -0.27
N PRO A 270 6.94 1.72 -0.20
CA PRO A 270 7.99 2.55 -0.77
C PRO A 270 9.32 2.28 -0.08
N ASN A 271 10.42 2.32 -0.85
CA ASN A 271 11.77 2.15 -0.31
C ASN A 271 12.14 3.29 0.68
N SER A 272 11.57 4.47 0.48
CA SER A 272 11.85 5.64 1.30
C SER A 272 10.61 6.53 1.44
N VAL A 273 10.41 7.02 2.64
CA VAL A 273 9.41 8.05 2.98
C VAL A 273 10.08 9.11 3.82
N VAL A 274 9.81 10.38 3.56
CA VAL A 274 10.23 11.51 4.40
C VAL A 274 9.08 12.49 4.49
N LEU A 275 8.47 12.60 5.67
CA LEU A 275 7.40 13.56 5.95
C LEU A 275 8.00 14.92 6.36
N ASN A 276 7.36 16.00 5.94
CA ASN A 276 7.81 17.35 6.27
C ASN A 276 7.30 17.80 7.65
N VAL A 277 7.69 17.05 8.69
CA VAL A 277 7.33 17.37 10.08
C VAL A 277 8.16 18.57 10.54
N PRO A 278 7.55 19.66 11.07
CA PRO A 278 8.30 20.75 11.67
C PRO A 278 9.17 20.27 12.84
N CYS A 279 10.29 20.93 13.09
CA CYS A 279 11.19 20.58 14.18
C CYS A 279 11.46 21.80 15.07
N THR A 280 10.57 22.04 16.01
CA THR A 280 10.70 23.08 17.04
C THR A 280 11.67 22.60 18.12
N MET A 281 12.61 23.46 18.52
CA MET A 281 13.56 23.17 19.59
C MET A 281 12.92 23.44 20.96
N GLN A 282 13.09 22.52 21.93
CA GLN A 282 12.47 22.63 23.24
C GLN A 282 13.08 23.71 24.12
N ASN A 283 14.41 23.90 24.06
CA ASN A 283 15.12 24.89 24.83
C ASN A 283 14.89 26.32 24.29
N PRO A 284 15.00 27.37 25.15
CA PRO A 284 15.22 27.28 26.62
C PRO A 284 13.95 27.05 27.43
N GLU A 285 12.73 27.19 26.87
CA GLU A 285 11.47 27.32 27.63
C GLU A 285 11.00 25.99 28.23
N LEU A 286 11.32 24.86 27.58
CA LEU A 286 10.88 23.52 27.99
C LEU A 286 12.06 22.55 28.12
N PRO A 287 13.02 22.76 29.05
CA PRO A 287 14.23 21.95 29.13
C PRO A 287 13.99 20.46 29.36
N THR A 288 12.85 20.08 29.92
CA THR A 288 12.44 18.67 30.10
C THR A 288 11.15 18.31 29.35
N GLY A 289 10.65 19.18 28.46
CA GLY A 289 9.36 19.01 27.80
C GLY A 289 9.43 18.32 26.43
N CYS A 290 10.34 17.35 26.22
CA CYS A 290 10.50 16.69 24.91
C CYS A 290 9.22 16.05 24.40
N GLU A 291 8.38 15.47 25.25
CA GLU A 291 7.12 14.85 24.85
C GLU A 291 6.10 15.89 24.36
N SER A 292 5.98 17.02 25.07
CA SER A 292 5.04 18.08 24.65
C SER A 292 5.49 18.73 23.35
N VAL A 293 6.80 18.93 23.14
CA VAL A 293 7.34 19.48 21.90
C VAL A 293 7.25 18.49 20.73
N ALA A 294 7.51 17.18 20.98
CA ALA A 294 7.29 16.16 19.98
C ALA A 294 5.82 16.10 19.53
N LEU A 295 4.87 16.22 20.48
CA LEU A 295 3.44 16.30 20.17
C LEU A 295 3.11 17.60 19.41
N THR A 296 3.65 18.75 19.80
CA THR A 296 3.50 20.02 19.08
C THR A 296 3.99 19.90 17.64
N ASN A 297 5.17 19.30 17.41
CA ASN A 297 5.71 19.09 16.08
C ASN A 297 4.81 18.17 15.23
N ALA A 298 4.29 17.10 15.82
CA ALA A 298 3.37 16.21 15.14
C ALA A 298 2.02 16.91 14.80
N LEU A 299 1.47 17.72 15.71
CA LEU A 299 0.25 18.50 15.47
C LEU A 299 0.47 19.59 14.41
N ASN A 300 1.61 20.27 14.45
CA ASN A 300 1.95 21.29 13.46
C ASN A 300 2.18 20.71 12.05
N TYR A 301 2.55 19.45 11.94
CA TYR A 301 2.56 18.73 10.65
C TYR A 301 1.15 18.69 10.03
N TYR A 302 0.10 18.59 10.85
CA TYR A 302 -1.30 18.64 10.40
C TYR A 302 -1.86 20.07 10.27
N GLY A 303 -1.02 21.12 10.44
CA GLY A 303 -1.39 22.50 10.18
C GLY A 303 -1.97 23.27 11.35
N PHE A 304 -1.88 22.78 12.60
CA PHE A 304 -2.43 23.49 13.77
C PHE A 304 -1.70 24.79 14.14
N GLY A 305 -0.43 24.96 13.75
CA GLY A 305 0.31 26.22 13.96
C GLY A 305 0.58 26.58 15.43
N LEU A 306 0.77 25.57 16.30
CA LEU A 306 0.93 25.75 17.73
C LEU A 306 2.31 26.30 18.10
N GLY A 307 2.35 27.24 19.06
CA GLY A 307 3.55 27.59 19.79
C GLY A 307 4.02 26.42 20.69
N LYS A 308 5.33 26.32 20.94
CA LYS A 308 5.91 25.15 21.60
C LYS A 308 5.42 24.89 23.02
N THR A 309 4.97 25.90 23.75
CA THR A 309 4.54 25.75 25.15
C THR A 309 3.05 25.41 25.29
N VAL A 310 2.23 25.63 24.26
CA VAL A 310 0.76 25.49 24.31
C VAL A 310 0.32 24.14 24.84
N ILE A 311 0.91 23.06 24.34
CA ILE A 311 0.56 21.71 24.79
C ILE A 311 0.99 21.49 26.23
N ALA A 312 2.20 21.90 26.60
CA ALA A 312 2.71 21.78 27.96
C ALA A 312 1.89 22.55 28.98
N ASP A 313 1.42 23.75 28.63
CA ASP A 313 0.75 24.66 29.54
C ASP A 313 -0.74 24.38 29.70
N ALA A 314 -1.43 24.21 28.57
CA ALA A 314 -2.90 24.17 28.54
C ALA A 314 -3.51 22.76 28.53
N TYR A 315 -2.79 21.76 28.07
CA TYR A 315 -3.38 20.44 27.80
C TYR A 315 -2.71 19.29 28.54
N MET A 316 -1.44 19.40 28.90
CA MET A 316 -0.70 18.31 29.52
C MET A 316 -0.90 18.31 31.04
N PRO A 317 -1.59 17.29 31.62
CA PRO A 317 -1.76 17.21 33.08
C PRO A 317 -0.40 17.01 33.74
N LYS A 318 -0.24 17.56 34.93
CA LYS A 318 1.00 17.47 35.73
C LYS A 318 0.74 16.70 37.02
N SER A 319 1.74 15.97 37.49
CA SER A 319 1.71 15.17 38.71
C SER A 319 3.03 15.27 39.45
N SER A 320 3.01 14.99 40.75
CA SER A 320 4.22 14.88 41.56
C SER A 320 4.88 13.48 41.54
N TRP A 321 4.20 12.48 40.93
CA TRP A 321 4.69 11.08 40.95
C TRP A 321 4.25 10.26 39.71
N ASP A 322 3.12 10.55 39.12
CA ASP A 322 2.59 9.81 37.96
C ASP A 322 3.26 10.30 36.69
N PHE A 323 3.98 9.38 36.02
CA PHE A 323 4.57 9.64 34.72
C PHE A 323 3.90 8.84 33.59
N VAL A 324 2.84 8.09 33.89
CA VAL A 324 2.13 7.31 32.87
C VAL A 324 0.97 8.08 32.28
N THR A 325 0.13 8.69 33.12
CA THR A 325 -1.06 9.42 32.67
C THR A 325 -0.92 10.94 32.74
N ALA A 326 0.09 11.45 33.45
CA ALA A 326 0.40 12.86 33.58
C ALA A 326 1.92 13.11 33.44
N PHE A 327 2.34 14.34 33.24
CA PHE A 327 3.75 14.71 33.26
C PHE A 327 4.24 14.80 34.71
N TRP A 328 5.25 14.00 35.06
CA TRP A 328 5.84 14.04 36.38
C TRP A 328 6.75 15.27 36.52
N GLY A 329 6.34 16.24 37.34
CA GLY A 329 7.05 17.48 37.59
C GLY A 329 6.57 18.63 36.69
N ASN A 330 7.50 19.53 36.34
CA ASN A 330 7.24 20.71 35.54
C ASN A 330 8.16 20.74 34.30
N PRO A 331 7.61 20.71 33.07
CA PRO A 331 8.40 20.69 31.85
C PRO A 331 9.26 21.95 31.62
N HIS A 332 8.92 23.06 32.30
CA HIS A 332 9.72 24.30 32.30
C HIS A 332 10.93 24.26 33.24
N SER A 333 11.07 23.21 34.04
CA SER A 333 12.15 23.11 35.03
C SER A 333 13.16 22.05 34.63
N ALA A 334 14.44 22.44 34.58
CA ALA A 334 15.54 21.50 34.36
C ALA A 334 15.80 20.57 35.56
N SER A 335 15.41 21.02 36.76
CA SER A 335 15.67 20.27 38.03
C SER A 335 14.44 19.53 38.56
N ASN A 336 13.22 19.92 38.16
CA ASN A 336 11.96 19.34 38.63
C ASN A 336 11.06 18.92 37.46
N GLY A 337 11.62 18.63 36.33
CA GLY A 337 10.92 18.07 35.20
C GLY A 337 11.37 16.66 34.94
N ASN A 338 10.48 15.81 34.45
CA ASN A 338 10.76 14.40 34.24
C ASN A 338 10.23 13.92 32.89
N CYS A 339 9.06 13.28 32.83
CA CYS A 339 8.50 12.74 31.59
C CYS A 339 7.00 12.45 31.70
N ILE A 340 6.39 12.17 30.57
CA ILE A 340 5.07 11.54 30.42
C ILE A 340 5.19 10.36 29.46
N SER A 341 4.45 9.28 29.72
CA SER A 341 4.44 8.10 28.85
C SER A 341 3.35 8.18 27.77
N ALA A 342 3.35 7.22 26.84
CA ALA A 342 2.43 7.18 25.71
C ALA A 342 0.94 7.27 26.08
N PRO A 343 0.42 6.64 27.14
CA PRO A 343 -0.99 6.81 27.53
C PRO A 343 -1.36 8.27 27.84
N GLY A 344 -0.56 8.93 28.68
CA GLY A 344 -0.81 10.31 29.07
C GLY A 344 -0.65 11.28 27.89
N LEU A 345 0.36 11.08 27.04
CA LEU A 345 0.56 11.90 25.85
C LEU A 345 -0.57 11.73 24.84
N THR A 346 -1.11 10.51 24.69
CA THR A 346 -2.29 10.25 23.85
C THR A 346 -3.52 10.99 24.36
N ASN A 347 -3.77 10.97 25.66
CA ASN A 347 -4.88 11.69 26.27
C ASN A 347 -4.72 13.22 26.12
N THR A 348 -3.50 13.73 26.32
CA THR A 348 -3.13 15.14 26.09
C THR A 348 -3.43 15.56 24.65
N ALA A 349 -3.01 14.74 23.67
CA ALA A 349 -3.27 15.00 22.27
C ALA A 349 -4.76 15.00 21.93
N ASN A 350 -5.52 14.04 22.46
CA ASN A 350 -6.97 13.96 22.22
C ASN A 350 -7.74 15.08 22.90
N SER A 351 -7.32 15.54 24.08
CA SER A 351 -7.90 16.74 24.73
C SER A 351 -7.78 17.97 23.84
N PHE A 352 -6.59 18.19 23.24
CA PHE A 352 -6.37 19.28 22.28
C PHE A 352 -7.22 19.07 21.00
N LEU A 353 -7.14 17.89 20.37
CA LEU A 353 -7.83 17.62 19.11
C LEU A 353 -9.36 17.76 19.22
N ILE A 354 -9.93 17.31 20.32
CA ILE A 354 -11.38 17.48 20.61
C ILE A 354 -11.72 18.95 20.80
N SER A 355 -10.96 19.69 21.63
CA SER A 355 -11.22 21.10 21.90
C SER A 355 -11.06 21.99 20.65
N SER A 356 -10.21 21.58 19.71
CA SER A 356 -10.02 22.27 18.43
C SER A 356 -11.08 21.91 17.36
N GLY A 357 -12.04 21.02 17.67
CA GLY A 357 -13.05 20.55 16.71
C GLY A 357 -12.50 19.67 15.59
N SER A 358 -11.29 19.14 15.74
CA SER A 358 -10.64 18.30 14.72
C SER A 358 -11.29 16.91 14.62
N SER A 359 -11.37 16.35 13.41
CA SER A 359 -11.71 14.94 13.19
C SER A 359 -10.55 13.98 13.49
N LEU A 360 -9.31 14.47 13.53
CA LEU A 360 -8.14 13.66 13.86
C LEU A 360 -8.21 13.15 15.30
N ARG A 361 -7.59 11.98 15.52
CA ARG A 361 -7.45 11.38 16.86
C ARG A 361 -6.05 10.84 17.04
N ALA A 362 -5.56 10.92 18.26
CA ALA A 362 -4.32 10.29 18.68
C ALA A 362 -4.59 8.86 19.17
N TYR A 363 -3.71 7.95 18.82
CA TYR A 363 -3.77 6.54 19.18
C TYR A 363 -2.48 6.11 19.87
N ASN A 364 -2.62 5.48 21.03
CA ASN A 364 -1.51 4.80 21.69
C ASN A 364 -1.26 3.46 21.01
N VAL A 365 -0.22 3.38 20.21
CA VAL A 365 0.20 2.17 19.48
C VAL A 365 1.39 1.47 20.14
N THR A 366 1.56 1.63 21.46
CA THR A 366 2.61 1.00 22.26
C THR A 366 2.59 -0.51 22.11
N GLY A 367 3.74 -1.10 21.78
CA GLY A 367 3.91 -2.53 21.53
C GLY A 367 3.95 -2.91 20.05
N THR A 368 3.66 -1.99 19.15
CA THR A 368 3.88 -2.19 17.70
C THR A 368 5.37 -2.40 17.44
N GLY A 369 5.72 -3.36 16.57
CA GLY A 369 7.10 -3.58 16.15
C GLY A 369 7.68 -2.33 15.47
N PHE A 370 8.97 -2.06 15.66
CA PHE A 370 9.57 -0.83 15.14
C PHE A 370 9.40 -0.68 13.61
N TYR A 371 9.63 -1.75 12.87
CA TYR A 371 9.50 -1.73 11.41
C TYR A 371 8.04 -1.69 10.94
N ASP A 372 7.09 -2.13 11.78
CA ASP A 372 5.65 -2.04 11.50
C ASP A 372 5.14 -0.59 11.62
N LEU A 373 5.87 0.28 12.36
CA LEU A 373 5.59 1.72 12.40
C LEU A 373 5.75 2.40 11.04
N TYR A 374 6.50 1.78 10.12
CA TYR A 374 6.68 2.31 8.77
C TYR A 374 5.36 2.41 7.99
N SER A 375 4.39 1.54 8.26
CA SER A 375 3.06 1.61 7.66
C SER A 375 2.33 2.92 7.96
N TYR A 376 2.53 3.50 9.15
CA TYR A 376 1.98 4.82 9.47
C TYR A 376 2.69 5.92 8.67
N LEU A 377 4.01 5.85 8.53
CA LEU A 377 4.78 6.82 7.73
C LEU A 377 4.42 6.73 6.24
N GLU A 378 4.21 5.52 5.71
CA GLU A 378 3.73 5.27 4.34
C GLU A 378 2.35 5.87 4.10
N ALA A 379 1.49 5.84 5.12
CA ALA A 379 0.16 6.45 5.10
C ALA A 379 0.17 7.98 5.34
N GLY A 380 1.37 8.59 5.53
CA GLY A 380 1.50 10.03 5.76
C GLY A 380 1.36 10.46 7.23
N HIS A 381 1.45 9.51 8.19
CA HIS A 381 1.31 9.80 9.61
C HIS A 381 2.65 9.72 10.33
N PRO A 382 3.22 10.82 10.85
CA PRO A 382 4.41 10.80 11.68
C PRO A 382 4.12 10.09 13.01
N VAL A 383 5.15 9.44 13.57
CA VAL A 383 5.00 8.65 14.79
C VAL A 383 5.88 9.22 15.90
N ILE A 384 5.28 9.56 17.04
CA ILE A 384 6.01 9.96 18.25
C ILE A 384 6.51 8.67 18.92
N ILE A 385 7.82 8.59 19.22
CA ILE A 385 8.43 7.43 19.86
C ILE A 385 9.32 7.84 21.05
N TRP A 386 9.41 6.96 22.03
CA TRP A 386 10.33 7.10 23.16
C TRP A 386 11.69 6.47 22.85
N SER A 387 12.74 7.23 23.05
CA SER A 387 14.14 6.91 22.81
C SER A 387 15.01 7.43 23.96
N THR A 388 16.25 7.81 23.69
CA THR A 388 17.19 8.39 24.63
C THR A 388 17.83 9.66 24.07
N ILE A 389 18.25 10.57 24.93
CA ILE A 389 19.01 11.78 24.56
C ILE A 389 20.22 11.37 23.71
N GLY A 390 20.36 12.00 22.54
CA GLY A 390 21.44 11.73 21.58
C GLY A 390 21.49 10.29 21.05
N MET A 391 20.40 9.53 21.19
CA MET A 391 20.31 8.11 20.77
C MET A 391 21.40 7.23 21.42
N GLN A 392 21.79 7.58 22.67
CA GLN A 392 22.77 6.84 23.46
C GLN A 392 22.16 5.57 24.05
N ASN A 393 22.99 4.70 24.69
CA ASN A 393 22.49 3.56 25.47
C ASN A 393 21.58 4.04 26.60
N LEU A 394 20.65 3.19 27.05
CA LEU A 394 19.81 3.51 28.20
C LEU A 394 20.65 3.87 29.41
N GLY A 395 20.27 4.98 30.06
CA GLY A 395 20.75 5.32 31.40
C GLY A 395 20.11 4.44 32.47
N SER A 396 20.32 4.79 33.73
CA SER A 396 19.74 4.07 34.87
C SER A 396 18.21 4.26 34.89
N CYS A 397 17.49 3.15 35.11
CA CYS A 397 16.05 3.21 35.39
C CYS A 397 15.86 3.71 36.83
N TYR A 398 15.11 4.80 37.01
CA TYR A 398 14.90 5.37 38.33
C TYR A 398 13.45 5.35 38.80
N ALA A 399 12.49 5.02 37.91
CA ALA A 399 11.09 4.79 38.29
C ALA A 399 10.42 3.75 37.40
N THR A 400 9.46 3.05 38.00
CA THR A 400 8.63 2.03 37.33
C THR A 400 7.20 2.16 37.81
N GLN A 401 6.24 2.11 36.88
CA GLN A 401 4.81 2.21 37.17
C GLN A 401 4.02 1.23 36.29
N ALA A 402 3.06 0.52 36.88
CA ALA A 402 2.15 -0.36 36.16
C ALA A 402 0.88 0.39 35.74
N TYR A 403 0.44 0.20 34.51
CA TYR A 403 -0.81 0.78 33.99
C TYR A 403 -1.33 -0.04 32.80
N GLY A 404 -2.65 -0.34 32.80
CA GLY A 404 -3.28 -1.06 31.69
C GLY A 404 -2.63 -2.41 31.36
N GLY A 405 -2.18 -3.16 32.39
CA GLY A 405 -1.52 -4.46 32.19
C GLY A 405 -0.08 -4.38 31.67
N ARG A 406 0.51 -3.18 31.55
CA ARG A 406 1.90 -2.95 31.11
C ARG A 406 2.72 -2.30 32.22
N VAL A 407 4.03 -2.47 32.11
CA VAL A 407 4.99 -1.84 33.02
C VAL A 407 5.75 -0.76 32.25
N TYR A 408 5.60 0.49 32.70
CA TYR A 408 6.30 1.66 32.18
C TYR A 408 7.53 1.94 33.03
N ARG A 409 8.62 2.35 32.36
CA ARG A 409 9.91 2.67 33.03
C ARG A 409 10.42 3.99 32.50
N THR A 410 10.94 4.82 33.41
CA THR A 410 11.66 6.04 33.02
C THR A 410 13.14 5.95 33.41
N TYR A 411 13.99 6.61 32.63
CA TYR A 411 15.43 6.50 32.67
C TYR A 411 16.06 7.89 32.72
N THR A 412 17.25 7.99 33.26
CA THR A 412 17.96 9.28 33.44
C THR A 412 18.23 10.05 32.16
N ASN A 413 18.21 9.38 31.01
CA ASN A 413 18.38 9.97 29.70
C ASN A 413 17.18 9.73 28.78
N SER A 414 15.96 9.63 29.34
CA SER A 414 14.73 9.53 28.55
C SER A 414 14.62 10.68 27.58
N HIS A 415 14.18 10.40 26.36
CA HIS A 415 13.89 11.41 25.33
C HIS A 415 12.80 10.93 24.39
N THR A 416 11.99 11.87 23.94
CA THR A 416 10.87 11.59 23.02
C THR A 416 11.08 12.40 21.74
N VAL A 417 10.92 11.72 20.61
CA VAL A 417 11.18 12.28 19.28
C VAL A 417 10.08 11.93 18.30
N VAL A 418 10.04 12.60 17.16
CA VAL A 418 9.12 12.26 16.07
C VAL A 418 9.86 11.53 14.96
N LEU A 419 9.50 10.27 14.74
CA LEU A 419 9.91 9.51 13.58
C LEU A 419 9.12 10.07 12.37
N ARG A 420 9.83 10.64 11.40
CA ARG A 420 9.25 11.33 10.24
C ARG A 420 9.59 10.67 8.90
N GLY A 421 10.32 9.57 8.92
CA GLY A 421 10.64 8.88 7.68
C GLY A 421 11.66 7.76 7.85
N PHE A 422 11.87 7.08 6.76
CA PHE A 422 12.84 5.97 6.65
C PHE A 422 13.42 5.86 5.24
N ASN A 423 14.54 5.16 5.12
CA ASN A 423 15.05 4.61 3.86
C ASN A 423 15.46 3.15 4.11
N ARG A 424 14.73 2.20 3.49
CA ARG A 424 14.92 0.75 3.69
C ARG A 424 16.27 0.28 3.15
N SER A 425 16.66 0.74 1.95
CA SER A 425 17.93 0.35 1.31
C SER A 425 19.14 0.82 2.10
N LEU A 426 19.07 2.02 2.69
CA LEU A 426 20.15 2.57 3.51
C LEU A 426 20.09 2.10 4.96
N GLY A 427 19.02 1.41 5.37
CA GLY A 427 18.79 1.05 6.77
C GLY A 427 18.74 2.26 7.71
N THR A 428 18.20 3.39 7.24
CA THR A 428 18.21 4.69 7.91
C THR A 428 16.82 5.14 8.25
N VAL A 429 16.65 5.83 9.39
CA VAL A 429 15.44 6.56 9.77
C VAL A 429 15.71 8.05 9.93
N TYR A 430 14.69 8.85 9.66
CA TYR A 430 14.72 10.31 9.75
C TYR A 430 13.84 10.76 10.91
N ILE A 431 14.38 11.61 11.76
CA ILE A 431 13.81 11.99 13.04
C ILE A 431 13.79 13.53 13.15
N ALA A 432 12.71 14.07 13.70
CA ALA A 432 12.67 15.44 14.23
C ALA A 432 12.88 15.35 15.75
N ASP A 433 14.03 15.82 16.21
CA ASP A 433 14.49 15.79 17.58
C ASP A 433 14.49 17.21 18.15
N SER A 434 13.73 17.46 19.22
CA SER A 434 13.60 18.78 19.84
C SER A 434 14.86 19.30 20.55
N LEU A 435 15.90 18.45 20.69
CA LEU A 435 17.20 18.85 21.22
C LEU A 435 18.27 19.00 20.14
N ALA A 436 18.17 18.26 19.04
CA ALA A 436 19.22 18.16 18.02
C ALA A 436 18.78 18.60 16.61
N GLY A 437 17.50 18.92 16.41
CA GLY A 437 16.96 19.27 15.09
C GLY A 437 16.65 18.05 14.23
N TYR A 438 16.81 18.17 12.93
CA TYR A 438 16.65 17.04 12.02
C TYR A 438 17.89 16.14 12.06
N VAL A 439 17.69 14.90 12.47
CA VAL A 439 18.75 13.91 12.53
C VAL A 439 18.37 12.65 11.74
N SER A 440 19.38 11.94 11.29
CA SER A 440 19.25 10.59 10.74
C SER A 440 20.05 9.60 11.57
N ASN A 441 19.56 8.37 11.67
CA ASN A 441 20.24 7.33 12.45
C ASN A 441 20.00 5.94 11.83
N SER A 442 20.80 4.96 12.21
CA SER A 442 20.57 3.56 11.84
C SER A 442 19.20 3.10 12.34
N ALA A 443 18.38 2.55 11.46
CA ALA A 443 17.09 1.96 11.81
C ALA A 443 17.24 0.86 12.88
N GLN A 444 18.28 0.03 12.79
CA GLN A 444 18.59 -1.01 13.77
C GLN A 444 18.87 -0.41 15.15
N ARG A 445 19.63 0.69 15.21
CA ARG A 445 19.93 1.39 16.48
C ARG A 445 18.66 1.91 17.13
N ILE A 446 17.83 2.61 16.36
CA ILE A 446 16.58 3.17 16.89
C ILE A 446 15.59 2.07 17.28
N ALA A 447 15.48 0.99 16.49
CA ALA A 447 14.66 -0.17 16.83
C ALA A 447 15.05 -0.80 18.17
N SER A 448 16.36 -0.94 18.40
CA SER A 448 16.88 -1.45 19.68
C SER A 448 16.50 -0.54 20.86
N LEU A 449 16.73 0.76 20.75
CA LEU A 449 16.37 1.74 21.79
C LEU A 449 14.86 1.78 22.03
N TYR A 450 14.07 1.81 20.97
CA TYR A 450 12.61 1.80 21.02
C TYR A 450 12.09 0.56 21.79
N SER A 451 12.59 -0.62 21.47
CA SER A 451 12.24 -1.87 22.16
C SER A 451 12.61 -1.80 23.66
N GLN A 452 13.83 -1.36 23.98
CA GLN A 452 14.31 -1.22 25.37
C GLN A 452 13.49 -0.17 26.15
N ARG A 453 12.94 0.84 25.47
CA ARG A 453 12.04 1.87 26.05
C ARG A 453 10.58 1.39 26.19
N GLY A 454 10.31 0.08 26.01
CA GLY A 454 8.98 -0.52 26.15
C GLY A 454 8.12 -0.37 24.90
N ALA A 455 8.74 -0.13 23.76
CA ALA A 455 8.06 0.05 22.45
C ALA A 455 6.93 1.09 22.50
N GLN A 456 7.16 2.22 23.21
CA GLN A 456 6.16 3.27 23.36
C GLN A 456 6.04 4.12 22.09
N ALA A 457 4.82 4.24 21.56
CA ALA A 457 4.53 5.04 20.37
C ALA A 457 3.14 5.65 20.39
N VAL A 458 3.01 6.85 19.80
CA VAL A 458 1.75 7.55 19.58
C VAL A 458 1.69 8.00 18.12
N VAL A 459 0.54 7.80 17.48
CA VAL A 459 0.26 8.27 16.12
C VAL A 459 -1.02 9.11 16.13
N ILE A 460 -1.05 10.15 15.29
CA ILE A 460 -2.24 10.98 15.03
C ILE A 460 -2.73 10.66 13.63
N LYS A 461 -4.02 10.36 13.47
CA LYS A 461 -4.65 10.04 12.17
C LYS A 461 -6.15 10.29 12.19
#